data_ad5888a27cb790d82fcd81020a104505
#
_entry.id   ad5888a27cb790d82fcd81020a104505
#
_cell.length_a   1.000
_cell.length_b   1.000
_cell.length_c   1.000
_cell.angle_alpha   90.00
_cell.angle_beta   90.00
_cell.angle_gamma   90.00
#
_symmetry.space_group_name_H-M   'P 1'
#
loop_
_entity.id
_entity.type
_entity.pdbx_description
1 polymer ?
#
loop_
_entity_poly.entity_id
_entity_poly.type
_entity_poly.pdbx_seq_one_letter_code
_entity_poly.pdbx_strand_id
1 'polypeptide(L)'
;FSSPALDLQYFMCNSPADEVSFTTIMKKTYVDSVVYLKSLRKISSTALEKMVEIVMPKKDGFNVLNHGDCWVNNMLFRYNSETGKVEDIRLLDFQIARYSSPALDLQYFMCNCPNDEVRFQHRDTLLEEYYSELADYCKSMGLESELISFKQLKEEFEEKNFFGLITACTVLRLMLAEKEDVPDLKNMTEDNFEDTNTNFAKNTISRK
;
A
#
# COMPACT_ATOMS: atom_id res chain seq x y z
N PHE A 1 -9.40 1.63 -26.07
CA PHE A 1 -9.12 2.68 -25.09
C PHE A 1 -8.25 2.06 -24.02
N SER A 2 -6.93 2.34 -23.99
CA SER A 2 -6.10 2.01 -22.85
C SER A 2 -6.48 2.94 -21.71
N SER A 3 -6.86 2.40 -20.56
CA SER A 3 -7.04 3.22 -19.36
C SER A 3 -5.66 3.76 -18.94
N PRO A 4 -5.51 5.05 -18.60
CA PRO A 4 -4.28 5.59 -18.04
C PRO A 4 -3.77 4.79 -16.83
N ALA A 5 -4.67 4.18 -16.04
CA ALA A 5 -4.34 3.27 -14.96
C ALA A 5 -3.56 2.02 -15.43
N LEU A 6 -3.88 1.48 -16.62
CA LEU A 6 -3.16 0.34 -17.18
C LEU A 6 -1.77 0.73 -17.71
N ASP A 7 -1.64 1.91 -18.32
CA ASP A 7 -0.34 2.44 -18.74
C ASP A 7 0.58 2.73 -17.55
N LEU A 8 0.00 3.19 -16.43
CA LEU A 8 0.71 3.43 -15.18
C LEU A 8 1.22 2.13 -14.53
N GLN A 9 0.42 1.06 -14.56
CA GLN A 9 0.83 -0.25 -14.06
C GLN A 9 1.98 -0.84 -14.86
N TYR A 10 1.99 -0.66 -16.19
CA TYR A 10 3.12 -1.06 -17.05
C TYR A 10 4.42 -0.36 -16.58
N PHE A 11 4.36 0.93 -16.29
CA PHE A 11 5.50 1.70 -15.81
C PHE A 11 6.00 1.22 -14.45
N MET A 12 5.07 0.86 -13.55
CA MET A 12 5.40 0.37 -12.20
C MET A 12 6.07 -1.01 -12.20
N CYS A 13 5.67 -1.90 -13.12
CA CYS A 13 6.21 -3.27 -13.19
C CYS A 13 7.51 -3.36 -14.00
N ASN A 14 7.80 -2.41 -14.88
CA ASN A 14 8.97 -2.43 -15.77
C ASN A 14 10.04 -1.37 -15.46
N SER A 15 9.79 -0.46 -14.53
CA SER A 15 10.88 0.36 -14.00
C SER A 15 11.81 -0.55 -13.22
N PRO A 16 13.12 -0.57 -13.52
CA PRO A 16 14.06 -1.18 -12.60
C PRO A 16 13.82 -0.50 -11.26
N ALA A 17 13.61 -1.30 -10.21
CA ALA A 17 13.51 -0.79 -8.86
C ALA A 17 14.77 0.06 -8.65
N ASP A 18 14.62 1.39 -8.76
CA ASP A 18 15.74 2.30 -8.56
C ASP A 18 16.15 2.15 -7.10
N GLU A 19 17.17 1.31 -6.88
CA GLU A 19 17.88 1.14 -5.59
C GLU A 19 18.24 2.49 -4.95
N VAL A 20 18.27 3.55 -5.78
CA VAL A 20 18.65 4.91 -5.38
C VAL A 20 17.58 5.58 -4.53
N SER A 21 16.29 5.35 -4.78
CA SER A 21 15.21 6.13 -4.16
C SER A 21 15.01 5.77 -2.69
N PHE A 22 14.79 4.50 -2.38
CA PHE A 22 14.57 4.06 -0.99
C PHE A 22 15.85 4.18 -0.15
N THR A 23 17.01 3.81 -0.72
CA THR A 23 18.31 3.95 -0.04
C THR A 23 18.67 5.41 0.20
N THR A 24 18.30 6.32 -0.72
CA THR A 24 18.54 7.77 -0.56
C THR A 24 17.61 8.36 0.49
N ILE A 25 16.34 7.94 0.52
CA ILE A 25 15.38 8.33 1.57
C ILE A 25 15.86 7.80 2.92
N MET A 26 16.23 6.53 3.02
CA MET A 26 16.74 5.94 4.27
C MET A 26 18.07 6.54 4.71
N LYS A 27 19.01 6.86 3.82
CA LYS A 27 20.26 7.56 4.18
C LYS A 27 20.02 8.99 4.64
N LYS A 28 19.14 9.72 3.98
CA LYS A 28 18.74 11.08 4.38
C LYS A 28 17.98 11.06 5.71
N THR A 29 17.13 10.06 5.90
CA THR A 29 16.39 9.81 7.15
C THR A 29 17.32 9.32 8.27
N TYR A 30 18.43 8.64 7.96
CA TYR A 30 19.38 8.12 8.96
C TYR A 30 20.19 9.23 9.65
N VAL A 31 20.45 10.34 8.98
CA VAL A 31 21.12 11.52 9.59
C VAL A 31 20.18 12.26 10.55
N ASP A 32 18.87 12.28 10.25
CA ASP A 32 17.83 12.83 11.14
C ASP A 32 17.22 11.76 12.08
N SER A 33 17.79 10.55 12.09
CA SER A 33 17.20 9.33 12.63
C SER A 33 16.92 9.32 14.13
N VAL A 34 17.63 10.09 14.93
CA VAL A 34 17.39 10.14 16.39
C VAL A 34 16.02 10.76 16.71
N VAL A 35 15.60 11.76 15.95
CA VAL A 35 14.28 12.38 16.09
C VAL A 35 13.18 11.44 15.59
N TYR A 36 13.39 10.82 14.43
CA TYR A 36 12.46 9.84 13.85
C TYR A 36 12.32 8.59 14.71
N LEU A 37 13.40 8.02 15.23
CA LEU A 37 13.37 6.87 16.13
C LEU A 37 12.62 7.16 17.44
N LYS A 38 12.79 8.38 17.99
CA LYS A 38 12.01 8.79 19.17
C LYS A 38 10.52 8.91 18.84
N SER A 39 10.19 9.45 17.68
CA SER A 39 8.81 9.56 17.20
C SER A 39 8.19 8.18 16.93
N LEU A 40 8.90 7.29 16.26
CA LEU A 40 8.47 5.91 16.01
C LEU A 40 8.28 5.11 17.31
N ARG A 41 9.19 5.26 18.28
CA ARG A 41 9.01 4.63 19.61
C ARG A 41 7.78 5.14 20.35
N LYS A 42 7.50 6.45 20.25
CA LYS A 42 6.29 7.03 20.84
C LYS A 42 5.02 6.54 20.13
N ILE A 43 5.09 6.34 18.82
CA ILE A 43 3.98 5.81 18.02
C ILE A 43 3.78 4.32 18.31
N SER A 44 4.83 3.52 18.51
CA SER A 44 4.74 2.07 18.66
C SER A 44 3.87 1.63 19.84
N SER A 45 3.88 2.37 20.94
CA SER A 45 3.06 2.05 22.13
C SER A 45 1.55 2.15 21.91
N THR A 46 1.11 2.92 20.89
CA THR A 46 -0.31 3.13 20.55
C THR A 46 -0.64 2.68 19.13
N ALA A 47 0.33 2.13 18.42
CA ALA A 47 0.19 1.79 17.00
C ALA A 47 -0.91 0.76 16.77
N LEU A 48 -0.97 -0.29 17.61
CA LEU A 48 -1.96 -1.35 17.46
C LEU A 48 -3.38 -0.81 17.68
N GLU A 49 -3.59 -0.03 18.74
CA GLU A 49 -4.90 0.57 19.03
C GLU A 49 -5.36 1.48 17.88
N LYS A 50 -4.47 2.34 17.38
CA LYS A 50 -4.74 3.20 16.23
C LYS A 50 -5.02 2.40 14.96
N MET A 51 -4.29 1.33 14.72
CA MET A 51 -4.51 0.47 13.55
C MET A 51 -5.89 -0.19 13.63
N VAL A 52 -6.29 -0.70 14.79
CA VAL A 52 -7.63 -1.27 15.00
C VAL A 52 -8.70 -0.22 14.72
N GLU A 53 -8.57 1.00 15.26
CA GLU A 53 -9.52 2.09 15.04
C GLU A 53 -9.61 2.48 13.55
N ILE A 54 -8.46 2.59 12.88
CA ILE A 54 -8.38 3.02 11.48
C ILE A 54 -9.04 2.01 10.53
N VAL A 55 -8.94 0.72 10.80
CA VAL A 55 -9.48 -0.32 9.91
C VAL A 55 -10.97 -0.62 10.15
N MET A 56 -11.54 -0.12 11.25
CA MET A 56 -12.96 -0.32 11.52
C MET A 56 -13.83 0.47 10.54
N PRO A 57 -14.99 -0.10 10.13
CA PRO A 57 -15.94 0.62 9.29
C PRO A 57 -16.53 1.82 10.05
N LYS A 58 -16.68 2.95 9.37
CA LYS A 58 -17.44 4.09 9.90
C LYS A 58 -18.92 3.77 9.83
N LYS A 59 -19.65 3.94 10.94
CA LYS A 59 -21.09 3.60 11.06
C LYS A 59 -21.94 4.29 10.00
N ASP A 60 -21.68 5.58 9.75
CA ASP A 60 -22.43 6.41 8.81
C ASP A 60 -21.52 6.84 7.63
N GLY A 61 -20.46 6.06 7.32
CA GLY A 61 -19.51 6.32 6.26
C GLY A 61 -19.74 5.45 5.04
N PHE A 62 -19.14 5.87 3.93
CA PHE A 62 -19.07 5.06 2.71
C PHE A 62 -18.06 3.93 2.92
N ASN A 63 -18.57 2.71 3.04
CA ASN A 63 -17.74 1.52 3.22
C ASN A 63 -17.90 0.58 2.03
N VAL A 64 -16.80 -0.04 1.64
CA VAL A 64 -16.73 -1.02 0.55
C VAL A 64 -16.03 -2.28 1.03
N LEU A 65 -16.10 -3.35 0.24
CA LEU A 65 -15.27 -4.52 0.45
C LEU A 65 -13.86 -4.22 -0.04
N ASN A 66 -12.94 -3.99 0.88
CA ASN A 66 -11.51 -3.86 0.59
C ASN A 66 -10.88 -5.24 0.41
N HIS A 67 -9.87 -5.33 -0.45
CA HIS A 67 -8.99 -6.50 -0.59
C HIS A 67 -8.22 -6.77 0.71
N GLY A 68 -7.70 -5.70 1.32
CA GLY A 68 -6.97 -5.75 2.58
C GLY A 68 -5.47 -6.01 2.44
N ASP A 69 -5.04 -6.63 1.34
CA ASP A 69 -3.64 -6.95 1.02
C ASP A 69 -3.32 -6.59 -0.44
N CYS A 70 -3.58 -5.33 -0.81
CA CYS A 70 -3.53 -4.83 -2.18
C CYS A 70 -2.11 -4.42 -2.59
N TRP A 71 -1.19 -5.40 -2.77
CA TRP A 71 0.16 -5.21 -3.23
C TRP A 71 0.46 -5.99 -4.51
N VAL A 72 1.59 -5.70 -5.17
CA VAL A 72 1.90 -6.22 -6.50
C VAL A 72 1.93 -7.75 -6.58
N ASN A 73 2.31 -8.45 -5.51
CA ASN A 73 2.35 -9.92 -5.52
C ASN A 73 0.95 -10.56 -5.54
N ASN A 74 -0.08 -9.82 -5.14
CA ASN A 74 -1.47 -10.25 -5.21
C ASN A 74 -2.17 -9.74 -6.48
N MET A 75 -1.41 -9.35 -7.51
CA MET A 75 -1.90 -8.86 -8.79
C MET A 75 -1.31 -9.68 -9.94
N LEU A 76 -2.18 -10.30 -10.75
CA LEU A 76 -1.79 -10.92 -12.00
C LEU A 76 -2.11 -9.99 -13.16
N PHE A 77 -1.11 -9.68 -13.97
CA PHE A 77 -1.23 -8.82 -15.14
C PHE A 77 -1.23 -9.65 -16.41
N ARG A 78 -2.18 -9.37 -17.29
CA ARG A 78 -2.17 -9.87 -18.67
C ARG A 78 -1.62 -8.77 -19.58
N TYR A 79 -0.63 -9.14 -20.37
CA TYR A 79 0.02 -8.24 -21.31
C TYR A 79 -0.39 -8.56 -22.75
N ASN A 80 -0.56 -7.53 -23.55
CA ASN A 80 -0.69 -7.66 -25.00
C ASN A 80 0.64 -8.17 -25.58
N SER A 81 0.58 -9.24 -26.36
CA SER A 81 1.79 -9.90 -26.91
C SER A 81 2.55 -9.06 -27.94
N GLU A 82 1.87 -8.12 -28.60
CA GLU A 82 2.46 -7.28 -29.65
C GLU A 82 3.01 -5.95 -29.09
N THR A 83 2.28 -5.34 -28.17
CA THR A 83 2.60 -3.99 -27.66
C THR A 83 3.32 -4.04 -26.30
N GLY A 84 3.28 -5.16 -25.59
CA GLY A 84 3.79 -5.29 -24.21
C GLY A 84 2.95 -4.53 -23.17
N LYS A 85 1.84 -3.92 -23.55
CA LYS A 85 1.00 -3.16 -22.63
C LYS A 85 0.11 -4.07 -21.79
N VAL A 86 -0.18 -3.64 -20.56
CA VAL A 86 -1.15 -4.32 -19.70
C VAL A 86 -2.55 -4.18 -20.29
N GLU A 87 -3.28 -5.30 -20.42
CA GLU A 87 -4.65 -5.37 -20.92
C GLU A 87 -5.67 -5.70 -19.85
N ASP A 88 -5.24 -6.44 -18.82
CA ASP A 88 -6.15 -6.90 -17.76
C ASP A 88 -5.37 -7.14 -16.48
N ILE A 89 -6.08 -7.08 -15.35
CA ILE A 89 -5.55 -7.37 -14.03
C ILE A 89 -6.51 -8.30 -13.29
N ARG A 90 -5.97 -9.25 -12.53
CA ARG A 90 -6.70 -10.08 -11.59
C ARG A 90 -6.11 -9.97 -10.21
N LEU A 91 -6.96 -9.69 -9.23
CA LEU A 91 -6.57 -9.69 -7.83
C LEU A 91 -6.64 -11.12 -7.29
N LEU A 92 -5.67 -11.46 -6.45
CA LEU A 92 -5.52 -12.77 -5.79
C LEU A 92 -5.50 -12.56 -4.28
N ASP A 93 -5.78 -13.65 -3.54
CA ASP A 93 -5.57 -13.73 -2.10
C ASP A 93 -6.39 -12.73 -1.26
N PHE A 94 -7.70 -12.97 -1.24
CA PHE A 94 -8.66 -12.18 -0.45
C PHE A 94 -8.77 -12.62 1.02
N GLN A 95 -7.75 -13.27 1.58
CA GLN A 95 -7.78 -13.86 2.94
C GLN A 95 -8.02 -12.86 4.06
N ILE A 96 -7.67 -11.57 3.85
CA ILE A 96 -7.87 -10.49 4.83
C ILE A 96 -8.80 -9.39 4.31
N ALA A 97 -9.68 -9.75 3.37
CA ALA A 97 -10.69 -8.82 2.87
C ALA A 97 -11.56 -8.29 4.03
N ARG A 98 -11.90 -7.01 3.97
CA ARG A 98 -12.65 -6.34 5.03
C ARG A 98 -13.60 -5.27 4.51
N TYR A 99 -14.71 -5.10 5.22
CA TYR A 99 -15.67 -4.02 4.96
C TYR A 99 -15.24 -2.77 5.72
N SER A 100 -14.83 -1.72 5.01
CA SER A 100 -14.39 -0.44 5.57
C SER A 100 -14.28 0.63 4.47
N SER A 101 -13.78 1.84 4.81
CA SER A 101 -13.52 2.91 3.84
C SER A 101 -12.62 2.43 2.69
N PRO A 102 -12.92 2.78 1.42
CA PRO A 102 -12.07 2.47 0.26
C PRO A 102 -10.66 3.05 0.39
N ALA A 103 -10.48 4.07 1.20
CA ALA A 103 -9.19 4.69 1.45
C ALA A 103 -8.16 3.75 2.08
N LEU A 104 -8.56 2.61 2.65
CA LEU A 104 -7.62 1.61 3.19
C LEU A 104 -6.79 0.97 2.07
N ASP A 105 -7.46 0.38 1.07
CA ASP A 105 -6.75 -0.23 -0.05
C ASP A 105 -5.98 0.79 -0.87
N LEU A 106 -6.54 2.00 -1.04
CA LEU A 106 -5.86 3.09 -1.73
C LEU A 106 -4.57 3.49 -1.02
N GLN A 107 -4.59 3.63 0.30
CA GLN A 107 -3.37 3.93 1.09
C GLN A 107 -2.39 2.76 1.08
N TYR A 108 -2.89 1.54 1.21
CA TYR A 108 -2.05 0.36 1.13
C TYR A 108 -1.30 0.29 -0.21
N PHE A 109 -2.03 0.43 -1.30
CA PHE A 109 -1.48 0.43 -2.65
C PHE A 109 -0.48 1.56 -2.86
N MET A 110 -0.88 2.81 -2.57
CA MET A 110 -0.04 3.98 -2.79
C MET A 110 1.26 3.98 -1.99
N CYS A 111 1.26 3.39 -0.81
CA CYS A 111 2.46 3.32 0.01
C CYS A 111 3.40 2.16 -0.35
N ASN A 112 2.88 1.09 -0.98
CA ASN A 112 3.64 -0.14 -1.19
C ASN A 112 3.95 -0.46 -2.67
N CYS A 113 3.16 0.01 -3.63
CA CYS A 113 3.30 -0.40 -5.02
C CYS A 113 3.97 0.62 -5.93
N PRO A 114 3.55 1.90 -5.98
CA PRO A 114 4.09 2.87 -6.89
C PRO A 114 5.54 3.25 -6.60
N ASN A 115 6.31 3.56 -7.64
CA ASN A 115 7.57 4.25 -7.48
C ASN A 115 7.35 5.70 -6.98
N ASP A 116 8.44 6.39 -6.62
CA ASP A 116 8.36 7.74 -6.05
C ASP A 116 7.77 8.77 -7.00
N GLU A 117 8.06 8.67 -8.30
CA GLU A 117 7.51 9.57 -9.30
C GLU A 117 5.99 9.50 -9.31
N VAL A 118 5.44 8.30 -9.43
CA VAL A 118 3.99 8.07 -9.42
C VAL A 118 3.37 8.48 -8.09
N ARG A 119 3.99 8.10 -6.99
CA ARG A 119 3.50 8.41 -5.64
C ARG A 119 3.41 9.90 -5.36
N PHE A 120 4.40 10.68 -5.79
CA PHE A 120 4.47 12.10 -5.46
C PHE A 120 3.91 13.01 -6.54
N GLN A 121 3.95 12.62 -7.81
CA GLN A 121 3.51 13.49 -8.91
C GLN A 121 2.14 13.11 -9.48
N HIS A 122 1.71 11.84 -9.37
CA HIS A 122 0.49 11.34 -10.00
C HIS A 122 -0.57 10.84 -9.00
N ARG A 123 -0.32 10.97 -7.70
CA ARG A 123 -1.24 10.50 -6.66
C ARG A 123 -2.65 11.04 -6.82
N ASP A 124 -2.78 12.34 -6.98
CA ASP A 124 -4.08 12.99 -7.06
C ASP A 124 -4.83 12.58 -8.34
N THR A 125 -4.13 12.46 -9.47
CA THR A 125 -4.69 11.95 -10.73
C THR A 125 -5.22 10.53 -10.57
N LEU A 126 -4.47 9.65 -9.90
CA LEU A 126 -4.91 8.27 -9.64
C LEU A 126 -6.15 8.21 -8.74
N LEU A 127 -6.22 9.07 -7.73
CA LEU A 127 -7.40 9.16 -6.88
C LEU A 127 -8.62 9.68 -7.65
N GLU A 128 -8.43 10.63 -8.59
CA GLU A 128 -9.48 11.12 -9.47
C GLU A 128 -9.99 10.04 -10.40
N GLU A 129 -9.08 9.27 -11.03
CA GLU A 129 -9.42 8.13 -11.90
C GLU A 129 -10.18 7.06 -11.12
N TYR A 130 -9.69 6.68 -9.94
CA TYR A 130 -10.38 5.73 -9.07
C TYR A 130 -11.80 6.20 -8.73
N TYR A 131 -11.94 7.48 -8.36
CA TYR A 131 -13.24 8.04 -8.02
C TYR A 131 -14.19 8.08 -9.21
N SER A 132 -13.70 8.42 -10.40
CA SER A 132 -14.49 8.44 -11.62
C SER A 132 -15.07 7.06 -11.92
N GLU A 133 -14.23 6.01 -11.88
CA GLU A 133 -14.66 4.63 -12.09
C GLU A 133 -15.67 4.18 -11.02
N LEU A 134 -15.40 4.51 -9.75
CA LEU A 134 -16.31 4.20 -8.65
C LEU A 134 -17.69 4.86 -8.86
N ALA A 135 -17.71 6.13 -9.27
CA ALA A 135 -18.95 6.87 -9.53
C ALA A 135 -19.75 6.25 -10.68
N ASP A 136 -19.08 5.84 -11.75
CA ASP A 136 -19.73 5.17 -12.89
C ASP A 136 -20.31 3.80 -12.48
N TYR A 137 -19.62 3.03 -11.66
CA TYR A 137 -20.15 1.80 -11.09
C TYR A 137 -21.36 2.05 -10.19
N CYS A 138 -21.27 2.99 -9.25
CA CYS A 138 -22.40 3.35 -8.38
C CYS A 138 -23.62 3.77 -9.19
N LYS A 139 -23.43 4.58 -10.23
CA LYS A 139 -24.48 5.00 -11.14
C LYS A 139 -25.11 3.82 -11.88
N SER A 140 -24.29 2.91 -12.40
CA SER A 140 -24.79 1.72 -13.11
C SER A 140 -25.64 0.81 -12.22
N MET A 141 -25.45 0.87 -10.91
CA MET A 141 -26.19 0.10 -9.90
C MET A 141 -27.32 0.90 -9.22
N GLY A 142 -27.53 2.17 -9.58
CA GLY A 142 -28.54 3.02 -8.95
C GLY A 142 -28.20 3.44 -7.52
N LEU A 143 -26.91 3.51 -7.18
CA LEU A 143 -26.38 3.82 -5.84
C LEU A 143 -25.70 5.20 -5.78
N GLU A 144 -26.02 6.12 -6.70
CA GLU A 144 -25.38 7.44 -6.74
C GLU A 144 -25.60 8.25 -5.46
N SER A 145 -26.76 8.06 -4.81
CA SER A 145 -27.10 8.79 -3.57
C SER A 145 -26.27 8.36 -2.36
N GLU A 146 -25.64 7.18 -2.42
CA GLU A 146 -24.82 6.64 -1.34
C GLU A 146 -23.36 6.98 -1.49
N LEU A 147 -22.93 7.40 -2.69
CA LEU A 147 -21.56 7.73 -2.99
C LEU A 147 -21.13 9.02 -2.28
N ILE A 148 -19.99 8.97 -1.60
CA ILE A 148 -19.33 10.16 -1.05
C ILE A 148 -18.80 11.06 -2.17
N SER A 149 -18.59 12.34 -1.91
CA SER A 149 -17.93 13.24 -2.85
C SER A 149 -16.43 12.94 -2.98
N PHE A 150 -15.81 13.32 -4.09
CA PHE A 150 -14.37 13.21 -4.27
C PHE A 150 -13.56 13.90 -3.16
N LYS A 151 -14.05 15.06 -2.70
CA LYS A 151 -13.44 15.77 -1.57
C LYS A 151 -13.42 14.90 -0.31
N GLN A 152 -14.55 14.26 0.02
CA GLN A 152 -14.63 13.36 1.17
C GLN A 152 -13.71 12.14 1.02
N LEU A 153 -13.61 11.55 -0.18
CA LEU A 153 -12.67 10.47 -0.45
C LEU A 153 -11.22 10.91 -0.19
N LYS A 154 -10.83 12.11 -0.63
CA LYS A 154 -9.49 12.66 -0.37
C LYS A 154 -9.25 12.89 1.12
N GLU A 155 -10.22 13.42 1.85
CA GLU A 155 -10.15 13.63 3.29
C GLU A 155 -9.97 12.27 3.99
N GLU A 156 -10.75 11.25 3.63
CA GLU A 156 -10.61 9.89 4.18
C GLU A 156 -9.26 9.27 3.82
N PHE A 157 -8.77 9.50 2.61
CA PHE A 157 -7.44 9.04 2.19
C PHE A 157 -6.34 9.63 3.09
N GLU A 158 -6.36 10.93 3.37
CA GLU A 158 -5.39 11.56 4.27
C GLU A 158 -5.53 11.08 5.73
N GLU A 159 -6.75 10.84 6.21
CA GLU A 159 -6.99 10.26 7.55
C GLU A 159 -6.34 8.88 7.70
N LYS A 160 -6.21 8.12 6.62
CA LYS A 160 -5.61 6.77 6.61
C LYS A 160 -4.09 6.76 6.39
N ASN A 161 -3.42 7.92 6.34
CA ASN A 161 -1.95 8.01 6.16
C ASN A 161 -1.15 7.17 7.16
N PHE A 162 -1.63 7.06 8.41
CA PHE A 162 -0.98 6.24 9.41
C PHE A 162 -1.03 4.74 9.05
N PHE A 163 -2.14 4.26 8.50
CA PHE A 163 -2.27 2.91 7.99
C PHE A 163 -1.26 2.65 6.86
N GLY A 164 -1.19 3.56 5.87
CA GLY A 164 -0.21 3.50 4.80
C GLY A 164 1.23 3.43 5.31
N LEU A 165 1.58 4.26 6.30
CA LEU A 165 2.92 4.24 6.92
C LEU A 165 3.25 2.88 7.56
N ILE A 166 2.33 2.32 8.35
CA ILE A 166 2.57 1.04 9.03
C ILE A 166 2.68 -0.11 8.02
N THR A 167 1.81 -0.14 7.00
CA THR A 167 1.88 -1.15 5.95
C THR A 167 3.19 -1.04 5.15
N ALA A 168 3.65 0.17 4.84
CA ALA A 168 4.95 0.39 4.20
C ALA A 168 6.11 -0.13 5.08
N CYS A 169 6.10 0.15 6.36
CA CYS A 169 7.14 -0.33 7.27
C CYS A 169 7.19 -1.87 7.38
N THR A 170 6.09 -2.56 7.13
CA THR A 170 5.99 -4.01 7.20
C THR A 170 6.19 -4.68 5.84
N VAL A 171 5.43 -4.26 4.83
CA VAL A 171 5.37 -4.90 3.51
C VAL A 171 6.60 -4.58 2.66
N LEU A 172 7.04 -3.32 2.60
CA LEU A 172 8.22 -2.95 1.79
C LEU A 172 9.48 -3.68 2.27
N ARG A 173 9.61 -3.95 3.56
CA ARG A 173 10.73 -4.75 4.08
C ARG A 173 10.75 -6.15 3.50
N LEU A 174 9.57 -6.79 3.39
CA LEU A 174 9.43 -8.12 2.78
C LEU A 174 9.72 -8.09 1.28
N MET A 175 9.24 -7.05 0.59
CA MET A 175 9.45 -6.89 -0.86
C MET A 175 10.90 -6.63 -1.23
N LEU A 176 11.65 -5.91 -0.39
CA LEU A 176 13.04 -5.53 -0.62
C LEU A 176 14.06 -6.51 -0.01
N ALA A 177 13.59 -7.54 0.69
CA ALA A 177 14.46 -8.54 1.27
C ALA A 177 15.00 -9.51 0.22
N GLU A 178 16.28 -9.85 0.32
CA GLU A 178 16.84 -10.97 -0.41
C GLU A 178 16.15 -12.27 0.01
N LYS A 179 16.04 -13.23 -0.90
CA LYS A 179 15.32 -14.47 -0.67
C LYS A 179 15.82 -15.24 0.56
N GLU A 180 17.13 -15.13 0.83
CA GLU A 180 17.78 -15.75 1.98
C GLU A 180 17.51 -15.06 3.31
N ASP A 181 17.08 -13.79 3.28
CA ASP A 181 16.78 -13.00 4.47
C ASP A 181 15.31 -13.02 4.87
N VAL A 182 14.44 -13.51 3.99
CA VAL A 182 13.00 -13.60 4.28
C VAL A 182 12.78 -14.62 5.41
N PRO A 183 12.16 -14.21 6.53
CA PRO A 183 11.89 -15.12 7.63
C PRO A 183 11.02 -16.30 7.21
N ASP A 184 11.34 -17.50 7.70
CA ASP A 184 10.45 -18.65 7.55
C ASP A 184 9.22 -18.49 8.44
N LEU A 185 8.19 -17.88 7.88
CA LEU A 185 6.92 -17.60 8.58
C LEU A 185 6.22 -18.87 9.09
N LYS A 186 6.52 -20.06 8.51
CA LYS A 186 5.92 -21.32 8.94
C LYS A 186 6.46 -21.79 10.29
N ASN A 187 7.68 -21.41 10.61
CA ASN A 187 8.35 -21.76 11.87
C ASN A 187 8.37 -20.59 12.87
N MET A 188 7.61 -19.54 12.60
CA MET A 188 7.45 -18.39 13.49
C MET A 188 6.49 -18.74 14.63
N THR A 189 6.97 -18.58 15.87
CA THR A 189 6.19 -18.77 17.10
C THR A 189 6.19 -17.45 17.88
N GLU A 190 5.29 -17.31 18.87
CA GLU A 190 5.28 -16.13 19.75
C GLU A 190 6.64 -15.96 20.46
N ASP A 191 7.28 -17.06 20.86
CA ASP A 191 8.55 -17.05 21.58
C ASP A 191 9.74 -16.58 20.73
N ASN A 192 9.74 -16.82 19.41
CA ASN A 192 10.84 -16.45 18.51
C ASN A 192 10.54 -15.24 17.62
N PHE A 193 9.33 -14.69 17.71
CA PHE A 193 8.86 -13.61 16.84
C PHE A 193 9.74 -12.34 16.94
N GLU A 194 10.08 -11.93 18.16
CA GLU A 194 10.84 -10.71 18.39
C GLU A 194 12.29 -10.85 17.91
N ASP A 195 12.92 -11.99 18.18
CA ASP A 195 14.28 -12.29 17.73
C ASP A 195 14.35 -12.43 16.20
N THR A 196 13.40 -13.11 15.60
CA THR A 196 13.32 -13.28 14.15
C THR A 196 13.14 -11.95 13.44
N ASN A 197 12.23 -11.09 13.91
CA ASN A 197 12.03 -9.75 13.37
C ASN A 197 13.24 -8.84 13.56
N THR A 198 13.92 -8.93 14.70
CA THR A 198 15.13 -8.15 14.98
C THR A 198 16.27 -8.56 14.06
N ASN A 199 16.47 -9.85 13.84
CA ASN A 199 17.50 -10.38 12.95
C ASN A 199 17.20 -10.03 11.49
N PHE A 200 15.97 -10.16 11.03
CA PHE A 200 15.52 -9.73 9.73
C PHE A 200 15.77 -8.24 9.50
N ALA A 201 15.43 -7.39 10.48
CA ALA A 201 15.68 -5.96 10.40
C ALA A 201 17.17 -5.63 10.27
N LYS A 202 18.03 -6.29 11.07
CA LYS A 202 19.49 -6.10 11.03
C LYS A 202 20.07 -6.52 9.69
N ASN A 203 19.70 -7.69 9.17
CA ASN A 203 20.20 -8.23 7.91
C ASN A 203 19.81 -7.35 6.72
N THR A 204 18.58 -6.87 6.68
CA THR A 204 18.09 -5.99 5.61
C THR A 204 18.76 -4.61 5.62
N ILE A 205 19.17 -4.11 6.80
CA ILE A 205 19.81 -2.80 6.95
C ILE A 205 21.35 -2.88 6.74
N SER A 206 21.98 -3.97 7.17
CA SER A 206 23.45 -4.07 7.19
C SER A 206 24.10 -4.43 5.85
N ARG A 207 23.36 -4.93 4.87
CA ARG A 207 23.87 -5.32 3.55
C ARG A 207 23.94 -4.18 2.52
N LYS A 208 23.60 -2.97 2.92
CA LYS A 208 23.68 -1.74 2.11
C LYS A 208 24.60 -0.72 2.77
#